data_88e49e94b3a0cc0871c448c6459848ae
#
_entry.id   88e49e94b3a0cc0871c448c6459848ae
#
_cell.length_a   1.000
_cell.length_b   1.000
_cell.length_c   1.000
_cell.angle_alpha   90.00
_cell.angle_beta   90.00
_cell.angle_gamma   90.00
#
_symmetry.space_group_name_H-M   'P 1'
#
loop_
_entity.id
_entity.type
_entity.pdbx_description
1 polymer ?
#
loop_
_entity_poly.entity_id
_entity_poly.type
_entity_poly.pdbx_seq_one_letter_code
_entity_poly.pdbx_strand_id
1 'polypeptide(L)'
;MTSDKIDFFEGVKSHFEALETKIIEVPEWGLVGDKAIYSKPFNMLEKSKIFKGASDNDLSVLIDVIIEKSLKKDGEKMFNMEHKLKFKVKADTDIIARVSNAIMSTDEEIPALKKK
;
A
#
# COMPACT_ATOMS: atom_id res chain seq x y z
N MET A 1 -4.63 41.02 -0.79
CA MET A 1 -5.43 40.31 -1.68
C MET A 1 -5.22 38.83 -1.59
N THR A 2 -6.27 38.16 -1.43
CA THR A 2 -6.14 36.74 -1.21
C THR A 2 -5.54 35.99 -2.37
N SER A 3 -5.74 36.48 -3.58
CA SER A 3 -5.18 35.79 -4.71
C SER A 3 -3.68 35.75 -4.67
N ASP A 4 -3.08 36.62 -3.88
CA ASP A 4 -1.62 36.63 -3.77
C ASP A 4 -1.13 35.54 -2.85
N LYS A 5 -2.05 34.97 -2.11
CA LYS A 5 -1.63 33.96 -1.15
C LYS A 5 -1.65 32.63 -1.79
N ILE A 6 -0.61 32.34 -2.46
CA ILE A 6 -0.49 31.06 -3.11
C ILE A 6 -0.19 30.04 -2.02
N ASP A 7 -1.06 29.09 -1.92
CA ASP A 7 -0.85 28.02 -0.97
C ASP A 7 -0.02 26.94 -1.66
N PHE A 8 1.26 27.01 -1.45
CA PHE A 8 2.15 26.07 -2.12
C PHE A 8 1.86 24.63 -1.69
N PHE A 9 1.30 24.46 -0.52
CA PHE A 9 0.96 23.13 -0.08
C PHE A 9 -0.19 22.54 -0.88
N GLU A 10 -0.99 23.37 -1.49
CA GLU A 10 -2.07 22.86 -2.33
C GLU A 10 -1.56 21.98 -3.45
N GLY A 11 -0.39 22.30 -3.98
CA GLY A 11 0.20 21.45 -4.99
C GLY A 11 0.55 20.07 -4.45
N VAL A 12 1.10 20.05 -3.25
CA VAL A 12 1.43 18.79 -2.60
C VAL A 12 0.17 17.96 -2.38
N LYS A 13 -0.85 18.59 -1.86
CA LYS A 13 -2.10 17.91 -1.54
C LYS A 13 -2.79 17.40 -2.79
N SER A 14 -2.86 18.26 -3.82
CA SER A 14 -3.52 17.87 -5.06
C SER A 14 -2.81 16.71 -5.72
N HIS A 15 -1.49 16.72 -5.67
CA HIS A 15 -0.76 15.61 -6.26
C HIS A 15 -1.08 14.30 -5.59
N PHE A 16 -1.10 14.30 -4.26
CA PHE A 16 -1.39 13.08 -3.53
C PHE A 16 -2.82 12.60 -3.80
N GLU A 17 -3.75 13.54 -3.82
CA GLU A 17 -5.14 13.18 -4.06
C GLU A 17 -5.39 12.68 -5.45
N ALA A 18 -4.53 13.05 -6.40
CA ALA A 18 -4.65 12.59 -7.76
C ALA A 18 -4.11 11.19 -7.99
N LEU A 19 -3.35 10.67 -7.03
CA LEU A 19 -2.83 9.31 -7.16
C LEU A 19 -4.00 8.34 -7.07
N GLU A 20 -4.00 7.40 -8.00
CA GLU A 20 -5.13 6.50 -8.10
C GLU A 20 -5.00 5.31 -7.19
N THR A 21 -6.14 4.76 -6.84
CA THR A 21 -6.17 3.51 -6.11
C THR A 21 -5.59 2.41 -6.98
N LYS A 22 -4.69 1.64 -6.40
CA LYS A 22 -4.10 0.51 -7.11
C LYS A 22 -5.01 -0.69 -7.02
N ILE A 23 -5.01 -1.47 -8.08
CA ILE A 23 -5.73 -2.73 -8.09
C ILE A 23 -4.68 -3.82 -8.24
N ILE A 24 -4.56 -4.66 -7.24
CA ILE A 24 -3.53 -5.67 -7.19
C ILE A 24 -4.17 -7.04 -7.19
N GLU A 25 -3.87 -7.82 -8.19
CA GLU A 25 -4.39 -9.17 -8.28
C GLU A 25 -3.41 -10.15 -7.67
N VAL A 26 -3.93 -11.08 -6.91
CA VAL A 26 -3.13 -12.13 -6.30
C VAL A 26 -3.80 -13.45 -6.63
N PRO A 27 -3.54 -13.97 -7.83
CA PRO A 27 -4.22 -15.22 -8.24
C PRO A 27 -3.97 -16.36 -7.28
N GLU A 28 -2.81 -16.39 -6.67
CA GLU A 28 -2.47 -17.44 -5.72
C GLU A 28 -3.41 -17.48 -4.54
N TRP A 29 -4.02 -16.34 -4.22
CA TRP A 29 -4.96 -16.23 -3.12
C TRP A 29 -6.40 -16.15 -3.60
N GLY A 30 -6.62 -16.30 -4.89
CA GLY A 30 -7.96 -16.18 -5.44
C GLY A 30 -8.47 -14.75 -5.53
N LEU A 31 -7.60 -13.79 -5.35
CA LEU A 31 -7.98 -12.37 -5.34
C LEU A 31 -7.79 -11.79 -6.73
N VAL A 32 -8.77 -11.98 -7.57
CA VAL A 32 -8.72 -11.49 -8.95
C VAL A 32 -10.07 -10.86 -9.28
N GLY A 33 -10.07 -10.02 -10.30
CA GLY A 33 -11.29 -9.37 -10.72
C GLY A 33 -11.87 -8.51 -9.62
N ASP A 34 -13.12 -8.73 -9.31
CA ASP A 34 -13.80 -7.96 -8.27
C ASP A 34 -13.24 -8.24 -6.88
N LYS A 35 -12.53 -9.34 -6.73
CA LYS A 35 -11.96 -9.70 -5.42
C LYS A 35 -10.53 -9.23 -5.26
N ALA A 36 -9.98 -8.52 -6.24
CA ALA A 36 -8.61 -8.03 -6.15
C ALA A 36 -8.46 -7.08 -4.97
N ILE A 37 -7.22 -6.85 -4.61
CA ILE A 37 -6.90 -5.90 -3.54
C ILE A 37 -6.97 -4.49 -4.10
N TYR A 38 -7.70 -3.63 -3.43
CA TYR A 38 -7.72 -2.20 -3.77
C TYR A 38 -6.92 -1.48 -2.69
N SER A 39 -5.93 -0.70 -3.11
CA SER A 39 -5.03 -0.07 -2.16
C SER A 39 -4.84 1.39 -2.51
N LYS A 40 -5.15 2.26 -1.56
CA LYS A 40 -4.93 3.68 -1.74
C LYS A 40 -3.48 4.02 -1.46
N PRO A 41 -2.99 5.13 -2.03
CA PRO A 41 -1.60 5.50 -1.83
C PRO A 41 -1.26 5.68 -0.36
N PHE A 42 -0.02 5.35 -0.04
CA PHE A 42 0.50 5.57 1.30
C PHE A 42 0.83 7.04 1.48
N ASN A 43 0.52 7.58 2.65
CA ASN A 43 1.13 8.84 3.03
C ASN A 43 2.25 8.54 4.01
N MET A 44 3.01 9.58 4.33
CA MET A 44 4.19 9.41 5.14
C MET A 44 3.86 8.98 6.55
N LEU A 45 2.77 9.49 7.08
CA LEU A 45 2.36 9.14 8.43
C LEU A 45 2.02 7.65 8.52
N GLU A 46 1.32 7.15 7.52
CA GLU A 46 0.98 5.73 7.50
C GLU A 46 2.22 4.86 7.43
N LYS A 47 3.17 5.25 6.58
CA LYS A 47 4.41 4.48 6.50
C LYS A 47 5.16 4.51 7.81
N SER A 48 5.21 5.67 8.45
CA SER A 48 5.92 5.79 9.71
C SER A 48 5.31 4.89 10.77
N LYS A 49 4.00 4.84 10.83
CA LYS A 49 3.35 4.01 11.83
C LYS A 49 3.63 2.54 11.64
N ILE A 50 3.61 2.10 10.40
CA ILE A 50 3.81 0.69 10.11
C ILE A 50 5.24 0.27 10.36
N PHE A 51 6.19 1.11 9.97
CA PHE A 51 7.60 0.73 10.07
C PHE A 51 8.25 1.10 11.40
N LYS A 52 7.51 1.77 12.26
CA LYS A 52 8.06 2.18 13.53
C LYS A 52 8.48 0.97 14.34
N GLY A 53 9.71 0.98 14.77
CA GLY A 53 10.21 -0.10 15.60
C GLY A 53 10.60 -1.36 14.86
N ALA A 54 10.38 -1.40 13.56
CA ALA A 54 10.74 -2.59 12.80
C ALA A 54 12.26 -2.66 12.63
N SER A 55 12.79 -3.86 12.75
CA SER A 55 14.19 -4.06 12.47
C SER A 55 14.36 -4.38 10.98
N ASP A 56 15.62 -4.37 10.55
CA ASP A 56 15.89 -4.63 9.14
C ASP A 56 15.44 -6.01 8.70
N ASN A 57 15.43 -6.95 9.61
CA ASN A 57 15.06 -8.32 9.27
C ASN A 57 13.66 -8.69 9.67
N ASP A 58 12.87 -7.71 10.04
CA ASP A 58 11.53 -7.99 10.54
C ASP A 58 10.57 -8.08 9.36
N LEU A 59 10.41 -9.29 8.85
CA LEU A 59 9.51 -9.49 7.71
C LEU A 59 8.05 -9.32 8.07
N SER A 60 7.73 -9.32 9.36
CA SER A 60 6.33 -9.19 9.73
C SER A 60 5.79 -7.81 9.40
N VAL A 61 6.65 -6.82 9.20
CA VAL A 61 6.18 -5.51 8.79
C VAL A 61 5.51 -5.58 7.42
N LEU A 62 5.93 -6.49 6.56
CA LEU A 62 5.30 -6.65 5.26
C LEU A 62 3.85 -7.09 5.41
N ILE A 63 3.61 -7.93 6.41
CA ILE A 63 2.24 -8.36 6.69
C ILE A 63 1.41 -7.17 7.18
N ASP A 64 2.01 -6.32 7.99
CA ASP A 64 1.31 -5.13 8.47
C ASP A 64 0.90 -4.24 7.31
N VAL A 65 1.77 -4.09 6.32
CA VAL A 65 1.45 -3.31 5.14
C VAL A 65 0.20 -3.88 4.46
N ILE A 66 0.18 -5.19 4.28
CA ILE A 66 -0.95 -5.83 3.60
C ILE A 66 -2.23 -5.62 4.39
N ILE A 67 -2.17 -5.83 5.69
CA ILE A 67 -3.37 -5.72 6.52
C ILE A 67 -3.91 -4.31 6.52
N GLU A 68 -3.02 -3.33 6.64
CA GLU A 68 -3.46 -1.94 6.72
C GLU A 68 -3.98 -1.38 5.43
N LYS A 69 -3.42 -1.81 4.31
CA LYS A 69 -3.70 -1.14 3.05
C LYS A 69 -4.55 -1.94 2.08
N SER A 70 -4.91 -3.17 2.41
CA SER A 70 -5.72 -3.98 1.50
C SER A 70 -7.20 -3.70 1.75
N LEU A 71 -7.88 -3.24 0.71
CA LEU A 71 -9.31 -2.95 0.78
C LEU A 71 -10.05 -3.80 -0.23
N LYS A 72 -11.29 -4.06 0.07
CA LYS A 72 -12.18 -4.69 -0.90
C LYS A 72 -12.65 -3.64 -1.90
N LYS A 73 -13.28 -4.09 -2.95
CA LYS A 73 -13.77 -3.18 -3.97
C LYS A 73 -14.68 -2.11 -3.39
N ASP A 74 -15.45 -2.46 -2.36
CA ASP A 74 -16.37 -1.51 -1.75
C ASP A 74 -15.70 -0.58 -0.75
N GLY A 75 -14.39 -0.71 -0.56
CA GLY A 75 -13.65 0.18 0.31
C GLY A 75 -13.46 -0.32 1.73
N GLU A 76 -14.03 -1.45 2.06
CA GLU A 76 -13.87 -1.98 3.41
C GLU A 76 -12.59 -2.76 3.53
N LYS A 77 -12.10 -2.85 4.76
CA LYS A 77 -10.86 -3.58 5.02
C LYS A 77 -11.03 -5.05 4.66
N MET A 78 -10.05 -5.56 3.95
CA MET A 78 -10.06 -6.96 3.53
C MET A 78 -9.55 -7.88 4.65
N PHE A 79 -8.56 -7.41 5.40
CA PHE A 79 -7.94 -8.18 6.46
C PHE A 79 -7.90 -7.36 7.74
N ASN A 80 -7.72 -8.04 8.86
CA ASN A 80 -7.57 -7.36 10.13
C ASN A 80 -6.41 -7.98 10.91
N MET A 81 -6.13 -7.45 12.09
CA MET A 81 -4.96 -7.90 12.83
C MET A 81 -5.06 -9.35 13.30
N GLU A 82 -6.27 -9.89 13.35
CA GLU A 82 -6.41 -11.29 13.68
C GLU A 82 -5.77 -12.19 12.63
N HIS A 83 -5.65 -11.69 11.42
CA HIS A 83 -5.06 -12.47 10.34
C HIS A 83 -3.54 -12.47 10.37
N LYS A 84 -2.94 -11.64 11.22
CA LYS A 84 -1.49 -11.49 11.18
C LYS A 84 -0.76 -12.80 11.41
N LEU A 85 -1.18 -13.54 12.43
CA LEU A 85 -0.53 -14.81 12.69
C LEU A 85 -0.79 -15.81 11.58
N LYS A 86 -1.98 -15.76 11.02
CA LYS A 86 -2.30 -16.66 9.92
C LYS A 86 -1.44 -16.39 8.71
N PHE A 87 -1.17 -15.13 8.43
CA PHE A 87 -0.25 -14.80 7.35
C PHE A 87 1.14 -15.35 7.63
N LYS A 88 1.58 -15.27 8.88
CA LYS A 88 2.92 -15.73 9.21
C LYS A 88 3.10 -17.22 9.00
N VAL A 89 2.07 -18.00 9.28
CA VAL A 89 2.21 -19.46 9.22
C VAL A 89 1.58 -20.10 8.02
N LYS A 90 0.72 -19.40 7.31
CA LYS A 90 -0.01 -20.01 6.20
C LYS A 90 0.28 -19.41 4.84
N ALA A 91 0.88 -18.25 4.79
CA ALA A 91 1.10 -17.58 3.51
C ALA A 91 2.52 -17.76 3.03
N ASP A 92 2.66 -17.78 1.70
CA ASP A 92 3.97 -17.89 1.07
C ASP A 92 4.70 -16.56 1.21
N THR A 93 5.91 -16.62 1.73
CA THR A 93 6.71 -15.42 1.94
C THR A 93 6.93 -14.63 0.66
N ASP A 94 7.17 -15.32 -0.44
CA ASP A 94 7.39 -14.62 -1.71
C ASP A 94 6.17 -13.86 -2.16
N ILE A 95 5.00 -14.42 -1.94
CA ILE A 95 3.76 -13.75 -2.31
C ILE A 95 3.54 -12.54 -1.40
N ILE A 96 3.82 -12.70 -0.10
CA ILE A 96 3.70 -11.58 0.83
C ILE A 96 4.61 -10.43 0.39
N ALA A 97 5.85 -10.74 0.02
CA ALA A 97 6.78 -9.70 -0.41
C ALA A 97 6.29 -9.03 -1.68
N ARG A 98 5.78 -9.82 -2.63
CA ARG A 98 5.29 -9.26 -3.88
C ARG A 98 4.11 -8.33 -3.66
N VAL A 99 3.16 -8.77 -2.85
CA VAL A 99 1.97 -7.97 -2.60
C VAL A 99 2.31 -6.69 -1.84
N SER A 100 3.12 -6.80 -0.80
CA SER A 100 3.45 -5.61 -0.02
C SER A 100 4.25 -4.62 -0.86
N ASN A 101 5.16 -5.10 -1.71
CA ASN A 101 5.90 -4.20 -2.59
C ASN A 101 4.99 -3.53 -3.59
N ALA A 102 4.01 -4.25 -4.12
CA ALA A 102 3.05 -3.65 -5.04
C ALA A 102 2.25 -2.55 -4.35
N ILE A 103 1.89 -2.78 -3.09
CA ILE A 103 1.15 -1.78 -2.34
C ILE A 103 1.99 -0.53 -2.11
N MET A 104 3.26 -0.72 -1.80
CA MET A 104 4.12 0.40 -1.42
C MET A 104 4.68 1.19 -2.58
N SER A 105 4.77 0.60 -3.76
CA SER A 105 5.39 1.29 -4.87
C SER A 105 4.44 2.30 -5.49
N THR A 106 5.02 3.26 -6.21
CA THR A 106 4.21 4.18 -7.01
C THR A 106 4.56 3.95 -8.47
N ASP A 107 3.55 4.06 -9.30
CA ASP A 107 3.75 3.77 -10.71
C ASP A 107 4.64 4.78 -11.40
N GLU A 108 4.57 6.01 -10.97
CA GLU A 108 5.37 7.04 -11.62
C GLU A 108 6.84 6.80 -11.46
N GLU A 109 7.23 6.30 -10.31
CA GLU A 109 8.64 6.08 -10.05
C GLU A 109 9.18 4.88 -10.76
N ILE A 110 8.35 3.85 -10.83
CA ILE A 110 8.80 2.59 -11.34
C ILE A 110 9.29 2.66 -12.78
N PRO A 111 8.55 3.29 -13.68
CA PRO A 111 9.03 3.37 -15.06
C PRO A 111 10.38 4.05 -15.17
N ALA A 112 10.60 5.12 -14.42
CA ALA A 112 11.85 5.81 -14.46
C ALA A 112 12.97 4.95 -13.94
N LEU A 113 12.73 4.25 -12.87
CA LEU A 113 13.74 3.39 -12.29
C LEU A 113 14.07 2.22 -13.19
N LYS A 114 13.09 1.71 -13.87
CA LYS A 114 13.32 0.54 -14.72
C LYS A 114 14.17 0.86 -15.92
N LYS A 115 14.26 2.10 -16.27
CA LYS A 115 15.06 2.46 -17.41
C LYS A 115 16.53 2.35 -17.15
N LYS A 116 16.89 2.21 -15.94
CA LYS A 116 18.30 2.11 -15.63
C LYS A 116 18.93 0.82 -16.11
#